data_adc5e8bfc9241ebf76a8dd5f7b83e1e3
#
_entry.id   adc5e8bfc9241ebf76a8dd5f7b83e1e3
#
_cell.length_a   1.000
_cell.length_b   1.000
_cell.length_c   1.000
_cell.angle_alpha   90.00
_cell.angle_beta   90.00
_cell.angle_gamma   90.00
#
_symmetry.space_group_name_H-M   'P 1'
#
loop_
_entity.id
_entity.type
_entity.pdbx_description
1 polymer ?
#
loop_
_entity_poly.entity_id
_entity_poly.type
_entity_poly.pdbx_seq_one_letter_code
_entity_poly.pdbx_strand_id
1 'polypeptide(L)'
;MRCPAAYGTSHVDDANMKKLRSRITTDGLDRAPHRAFMRAMGLDDAAIAKPMVGIVSMKGEQTPCNMTHDFQVAAAKTGIEEAGGTPREFSTVSVSDGISMNHEGMKFSLFSRELIADSIEAVVHGLAYDALIGYGGCDKTLPGVMMGMVRCNVPSIFIYGGSSLPGRVDGRTLTVLDSYEAVGSFMTGEIDSATLERIERACLPTIGACAGQFTANTMGMVSEAMGLTIPNVSMVPGVYAERAQISRRAGRLIMEMLERGGPLPRDIVTRKSLENGAAIVAATGGSTNAALHLPAIANEAGIAFTIDDVGEVFARTPLIGNLRPGGKYTAKDVHDIGGAAVVIQELIRTGHIDGNCITITGRTLAEEYGAANAPDGEVVYAASAPIMPDGGVAVLKGNLCPDGAVIKVAGLKSQFFEGVARVFEDEEACVAAVRDRSYKAGEVLVIRNEGPVGGPGMREMLGVTALIYGQGMGEKVALITDGRFSGATRGMCIGYVSPEAFVGGPLALVRDGDKIRIDATNRRMDMLVDEPELAARRRDWKPRPPRHRAGALAKYARLVGQAPGGAVTHEGPAEWPWFE
;
A
#
# COMPACT_ATOMS: atom_id res chain seq x y z
N MET A 1 -36.47 50.57 6.89
CA MET A 1 -36.23 49.96 5.56
C MET A 1 -36.45 48.47 5.69
N ARG A 2 -37.51 47.94 5.03
CA ARG A 2 -37.84 46.51 5.08
C ARG A 2 -36.91 45.77 4.13
N CYS A 3 -36.25 44.72 4.62
CA CYS A 3 -35.50 43.76 3.79
C CYS A 3 -36.45 43.07 2.83
N PRO A 4 -36.09 42.86 1.55
CA PRO A 4 -36.87 42.04 0.65
C PRO A 4 -36.74 40.57 1.02
N ALA A 5 -37.87 39.88 0.93
CA ALA A 5 -38.05 38.51 1.31
C ALA A 5 -37.43 37.51 0.35
N ALA A 6 -37.08 36.38 0.94
CA ALA A 6 -37.17 35.03 0.44
C ALA A 6 -36.51 34.70 -0.92
N TYR A 7 -35.34 34.12 -0.86
CA TYR A 7 -34.88 33.19 -1.87
C TYR A 7 -35.73 31.90 -1.76
N GLY A 8 -36.52 31.64 -2.80
CA GLY A 8 -37.34 30.45 -2.88
C GLY A 8 -36.49 29.17 -2.87
N THR A 9 -36.69 28.34 -1.88
CA THR A 9 -36.18 26.97 -1.81
C THR A 9 -37.03 26.11 -2.73
N SER A 10 -36.43 25.51 -3.74
CA SER A 10 -36.99 24.32 -4.40
C SER A 10 -37.05 23.20 -3.35
N HIS A 11 -38.24 22.66 -3.12
CA HIS A 11 -38.48 21.56 -2.19
C HIS A 11 -37.72 20.29 -2.65
N VAL A 12 -36.59 20.01 -2.01
CA VAL A 12 -36.11 18.67 -1.77
C VAL A 12 -36.45 18.41 -0.30
N ASP A 13 -37.02 17.25 0.00
CA ASP A 13 -37.52 16.89 1.32
C ASP A 13 -36.47 17.12 2.41
N ASP A 14 -36.68 18.14 3.24
CA ASP A 14 -35.76 18.65 4.27
C ASP A 14 -35.60 17.73 5.49
N ALA A 15 -36.31 16.60 5.54
CA ALA A 15 -36.37 15.74 6.72
C ALA A 15 -35.21 14.73 6.85
N ASN A 16 -34.44 14.47 5.80
CA ASN A 16 -33.36 13.45 5.79
C ASN A 16 -31.96 13.94 5.42
N MET A 17 -31.79 15.20 5.06
CA MET A 17 -30.43 15.73 4.90
C MET A 17 -29.84 16.05 6.28
N LYS A 18 -29.04 15.15 6.83
CA LYS A 18 -28.11 15.48 7.91
C LYS A 18 -27.44 16.79 7.55
N LYS A 19 -27.31 17.70 8.50
CA LYS A 19 -26.68 19.01 8.31
C LYS A 19 -25.34 18.85 7.61
N LEU A 20 -25.24 19.28 6.35
CA LEU A 20 -24.01 19.21 5.56
C LEU A 20 -22.89 19.97 6.29
N ARG A 21 -21.68 19.41 6.31
CA ARG A 21 -20.50 20.04 6.94
C ARG A 21 -20.15 21.36 6.25
N SER A 22 -20.30 21.42 4.91
CA SER A 22 -20.04 22.61 4.09
C SER A 22 -20.88 23.82 4.50
N ARG A 23 -22.02 23.63 5.18
CA ARG A 23 -22.88 24.74 5.67
C ARG A 23 -22.17 25.67 6.64
N ILE A 24 -21.15 25.18 7.36
CA ILE A 24 -20.30 26.03 8.21
C ILE A 24 -19.55 27.10 7.40
N THR A 25 -19.35 26.89 6.09
CA THR A 25 -18.68 27.83 5.18
C THR A 25 -19.65 28.55 4.23
N THR A 26 -20.86 28.04 4.04
CA THR A 26 -21.81 28.59 3.05
C THR A 26 -22.97 29.37 3.64
N ASP A 27 -23.42 29.01 4.85
CA ASP A 27 -24.69 29.52 5.39
C ASP A 27 -24.49 30.70 6.33
N GLY A 28 -25.46 31.63 6.30
CA GLY A 28 -25.51 32.79 7.19
C GLY A 28 -24.81 34.04 6.63
N LEU A 29 -25.10 35.17 7.29
CA LEU A 29 -24.59 36.48 6.88
C LEU A 29 -23.05 36.56 7.01
N ASP A 30 -22.52 36.03 8.11
CA ASP A 30 -21.08 36.03 8.41
C ASP A 30 -20.23 35.22 7.42
N ARG A 31 -20.88 34.41 6.56
CA ARG A 31 -20.23 33.62 5.51
C ARG A 31 -20.21 34.31 4.15
N ALA A 32 -20.66 35.57 4.07
CA ALA A 32 -20.55 36.36 2.83
C ALA A 32 -19.10 36.45 2.29
N PRO A 33 -18.04 36.68 3.11
CA PRO A 33 -16.66 36.62 2.63
C PRO A 33 -16.28 35.25 2.06
N HIS A 34 -16.70 34.14 2.68
CA HIS A 34 -16.42 32.77 2.20
C HIS A 34 -17.05 32.55 0.83
N ARG A 35 -18.33 32.92 0.66
CA ARG A 35 -19.01 32.84 -0.64
C ARG A 35 -18.38 33.74 -1.70
N ALA A 36 -17.77 34.87 -1.32
CA ALA A 36 -17.02 35.71 -2.26
C ALA A 36 -15.82 34.95 -2.86
N PHE A 37 -15.07 34.21 -2.04
CA PHE A 37 -14.00 33.33 -2.54
C PHE A 37 -14.55 32.23 -3.45
N MET A 38 -15.67 31.60 -3.08
CA MET A 38 -16.32 30.56 -3.90
C MET A 38 -16.73 31.10 -5.26
N ARG A 39 -17.30 32.33 -5.32
CA ARG A 39 -17.66 33.00 -6.57
C ARG A 39 -16.44 33.34 -7.40
N ALA A 40 -15.34 33.76 -6.79
CA ALA A 40 -14.06 33.97 -7.49
C ALA A 40 -13.50 32.70 -8.13
N MET A 41 -13.85 31.52 -7.57
CA MET A 41 -13.56 30.19 -8.14
C MET A 41 -14.58 29.75 -9.21
N GLY A 42 -15.54 30.61 -9.60
CA GLY A 42 -16.53 30.32 -10.63
C GLY A 42 -17.80 29.61 -10.14
N LEU A 43 -18.02 29.50 -8.82
CA LEU A 43 -19.26 28.91 -8.29
C LEU A 43 -20.39 29.95 -8.25
N ASP A 44 -21.50 29.62 -8.85
CA ASP A 44 -22.77 30.39 -8.74
C ASP A 44 -23.55 30.00 -7.47
N ASP A 45 -24.70 30.62 -7.26
CA ASP A 45 -25.55 30.36 -6.10
C ASP A 45 -26.03 28.91 -6.04
N ALA A 46 -26.33 28.33 -7.19
CA ALA A 46 -26.80 26.95 -7.29
C ALA A 46 -25.70 25.97 -6.89
N ALA A 47 -24.46 26.20 -7.34
CA ALA A 47 -23.31 25.37 -6.99
C ALA A 47 -22.93 25.48 -5.51
N ILE A 48 -23.00 26.70 -4.92
CA ILE A 48 -22.72 26.95 -3.49
C ILE A 48 -23.76 26.26 -2.59
N ALA A 49 -24.99 26.13 -3.06
CA ALA A 49 -26.08 25.50 -2.32
C ALA A 49 -26.01 23.96 -2.30
N LYS A 50 -25.23 23.34 -3.18
CA LYS A 50 -25.09 21.88 -3.28
C LYS A 50 -24.08 21.33 -2.27
N PRO A 51 -24.11 20.00 -1.97
CA PRO A 51 -23.05 19.34 -1.23
C PRO A 51 -21.69 19.50 -1.91
N MET A 52 -20.65 19.77 -1.13
CA MET A 52 -19.28 19.92 -1.63
C MET A 52 -18.48 18.63 -1.46
N VAL A 53 -18.14 17.99 -2.57
CA VAL A 53 -17.42 16.72 -2.61
C VAL A 53 -15.96 16.94 -2.96
N GLY A 54 -15.05 16.65 -2.01
CA GLY A 54 -13.61 16.66 -2.25
C GLY A 54 -13.21 15.53 -3.21
N ILE A 55 -12.29 15.80 -4.12
CA ILE A 55 -11.63 14.79 -4.93
C ILE A 55 -10.13 14.99 -4.77
N VAL A 56 -9.47 14.04 -4.09
CA VAL A 56 -8.01 14.07 -3.94
C VAL A 56 -7.35 13.13 -4.94
N SER A 57 -6.28 13.62 -5.57
CA SER A 57 -5.44 12.80 -6.44
C SER A 57 -3.99 13.25 -6.38
N MET A 58 -3.11 12.44 -6.94
CA MET A 58 -1.70 12.76 -7.13
C MET A 58 -1.39 12.98 -8.62
N LYS A 59 -2.35 13.51 -9.38
CA LYS A 59 -2.15 13.74 -10.81
C LYS A 59 -0.90 14.58 -11.06
N GLY A 60 -0.17 14.24 -12.11
CA GLY A 60 1.09 14.88 -12.47
C GLY A 60 2.05 13.92 -13.17
N GLU A 61 3.22 14.43 -13.54
CA GLU A 61 4.20 13.75 -14.39
C GLU A 61 5.33 13.07 -13.59
N GLN A 62 5.26 13.06 -12.26
CA GLN A 62 6.32 12.52 -11.39
C GLN A 62 6.38 10.98 -11.37
N THR A 63 5.36 10.30 -11.89
CA THR A 63 5.33 8.84 -12.05
C THR A 63 4.26 8.41 -13.04
N PRO A 64 4.50 7.35 -13.85
CA PRO A 64 3.48 6.82 -14.75
C PRO A 64 2.22 6.33 -14.00
N CYS A 65 2.35 5.96 -12.73
CA CYS A 65 1.24 5.48 -11.90
C CYS A 65 0.12 6.52 -11.73
N ASN A 66 0.45 7.82 -11.74
CA ASN A 66 -0.49 8.91 -11.46
C ASN A 66 -1.06 9.56 -12.74
N MET A 67 -0.44 9.34 -13.89
CA MET A 67 -0.86 9.96 -15.14
C MET A 67 -2.26 9.53 -15.60
N THR A 68 -2.72 8.36 -15.13
CA THR A 68 -4.10 7.89 -15.38
C THR A 68 -5.16 8.66 -14.60
N HIS A 69 -4.77 9.43 -13.58
CA HIS A 69 -5.73 10.15 -12.72
C HIS A 69 -6.42 11.31 -13.46
N ASP A 70 -5.80 11.94 -14.45
CA ASP A 70 -6.35 13.11 -15.14
C ASP A 70 -7.75 12.85 -15.69
N PHE A 71 -7.91 11.86 -16.56
CA PHE A 71 -9.19 11.54 -17.17
C PHE A 71 -10.17 10.89 -16.19
N GLN A 72 -9.66 10.14 -15.21
CA GLN A 72 -10.48 9.50 -14.17
C GLN A 72 -11.11 10.54 -13.24
N VAL A 73 -10.34 11.53 -12.77
CA VAL A 73 -10.84 12.65 -11.95
C VAL A 73 -11.87 13.47 -12.71
N ALA A 74 -11.62 13.77 -13.99
CA ALA A 74 -12.58 14.48 -14.83
C ALA A 74 -13.92 13.73 -14.93
N ALA A 75 -13.88 12.42 -15.10
CA ALA A 75 -15.09 11.59 -15.14
C ALA A 75 -15.82 11.53 -13.79
N ALA A 76 -15.09 11.49 -12.66
CA ALA A 76 -15.69 11.55 -11.33
C ALA A 76 -16.41 12.89 -11.08
N LYS A 77 -15.80 14.02 -11.48
CA LYS A 77 -16.43 15.35 -11.40
C LYS A 77 -17.78 15.37 -12.14
N THR A 78 -17.79 14.85 -13.38
CA THR A 78 -19.02 14.71 -14.15
C THR A 78 -20.07 13.88 -13.40
N GLY A 79 -19.70 12.76 -12.79
CA GLY A 79 -20.62 11.92 -12.03
C GLY A 79 -21.21 12.61 -10.80
N ILE A 80 -20.41 13.42 -10.09
CA ILE A 80 -20.87 14.23 -8.94
C ILE A 80 -21.85 15.31 -9.40
N GLU A 81 -21.53 16.03 -10.48
CA GLU A 81 -22.37 17.10 -11.04
C GLU A 81 -23.74 16.57 -11.50
N GLU A 82 -23.75 15.42 -12.19
CA GLU A 82 -24.98 14.73 -12.62
C GLU A 82 -25.86 14.32 -11.45
N ALA A 83 -25.27 13.96 -10.32
CA ALA A 83 -25.96 13.57 -9.10
C ALA A 83 -26.26 14.76 -8.16
N GLY A 84 -26.06 16.00 -8.61
CA GLY A 84 -26.45 17.20 -7.88
C GLY A 84 -25.43 17.70 -6.86
N GLY A 85 -24.18 17.24 -6.87
CA GLY A 85 -23.08 17.74 -6.04
C GLY A 85 -22.22 18.80 -6.71
N THR A 86 -21.33 19.43 -5.93
CA THR A 86 -20.31 20.37 -6.40
C THR A 86 -18.93 19.74 -6.15
N PRO A 87 -18.22 19.25 -7.21
CA PRO A 87 -16.91 18.65 -7.05
C PRO A 87 -15.84 19.68 -6.75
N ARG A 88 -14.94 19.37 -5.81
CA ARG A 88 -13.82 20.21 -5.39
C ARG A 88 -12.52 19.39 -5.45
N GLU A 89 -11.78 19.55 -6.55
CA GLU A 89 -10.54 18.84 -6.78
C GLU A 89 -9.38 19.51 -6.02
N PHE A 90 -8.54 18.69 -5.39
CA PHE A 90 -7.26 19.11 -4.83
C PHE A 90 -6.20 18.02 -5.02
N SER A 91 -4.93 18.39 -4.92
CA SER A 91 -3.81 17.46 -5.12
C SER A 91 -3.02 17.27 -3.84
N THR A 92 -2.42 16.09 -3.68
CA THR A 92 -1.44 15.79 -2.65
C THR A 92 -0.15 15.24 -3.26
N VAL A 93 0.85 14.97 -2.42
CA VAL A 93 2.18 14.55 -2.85
C VAL A 93 2.18 13.10 -3.36
N SER A 94 3.17 12.78 -4.21
CA SER A 94 3.51 11.42 -4.57
C SER A 94 5.01 11.30 -4.75
N VAL A 95 5.58 10.21 -4.24
CA VAL A 95 6.95 9.80 -4.52
C VAL A 95 6.90 8.44 -5.20
N SER A 96 7.48 8.34 -6.40
CA SER A 96 7.52 7.08 -7.14
C SER A 96 8.54 6.13 -6.53
N ASP A 97 8.08 4.99 -6.02
CA ASP A 97 8.99 3.94 -5.52
C ASP A 97 9.95 3.48 -6.63
N GLY A 98 9.45 3.29 -7.86
CA GLY A 98 10.28 2.84 -8.97
C GLY A 98 11.39 3.83 -9.36
N ILE A 99 11.12 5.14 -9.33
CA ILE A 99 12.11 6.17 -9.71
C ILE A 99 13.06 6.47 -8.56
N SER A 100 12.59 6.41 -7.30
CA SER A 100 13.42 6.68 -6.12
C SER A 100 14.17 5.45 -5.60
N MET A 101 13.97 4.27 -6.20
CA MET A 101 14.69 3.05 -5.84
C MET A 101 16.20 3.19 -6.00
N ASN A 102 16.97 2.58 -5.10
CA ASN A 102 18.44 2.51 -5.12
C ASN A 102 19.18 3.84 -4.89
N HIS A 103 18.51 4.85 -4.31
CA HIS A 103 19.15 6.08 -3.83
C HIS A 103 18.42 6.66 -2.62
N GLU A 104 19.03 7.64 -1.95
CA GLU A 104 18.51 8.28 -0.72
C GLU A 104 17.06 8.82 -0.86
N GLY A 105 16.61 9.13 -2.07
CA GLY A 105 15.23 9.57 -2.34
C GLY A 105 14.17 8.54 -1.94
N MET A 106 14.52 7.26 -1.88
CA MET A 106 13.60 6.19 -1.49
C MET A 106 13.09 6.33 -0.04
N LYS A 107 13.80 7.04 0.83
CA LYS A 107 13.35 7.38 2.19
C LYS A 107 12.11 8.25 2.22
N PHE A 108 11.89 9.05 1.17
CA PHE A 108 10.69 9.88 1.05
C PHE A 108 9.45 9.09 0.61
N SER A 109 9.60 7.87 0.13
CA SER A 109 8.46 7.05 -0.28
C SER A 109 7.52 6.74 0.88
N LEU A 110 7.94 6.05 1.95
CA LEU A 110 7.06 5.77 3.09
C LEU A 110 6.67 7.05 3.85
N PHE A 111 7.59 7.99 3.97
CA PHE A 111 7.30 9.29 4.55
C PHE A 111 6.11 9.98 3.86
N SER A 112 6.00 9.89 2.52
CA SER A 112 4.89 10.48 1.78
C SER A 112 3.53 9.91 2.13
N ARG A 113 3.44 8.66 2.65
CA ARG A 113 2.19 8.05 3.12
C ARG A 113 1.54 8.90 4.22
N GLU A 114 2.34 9.33 5.20
CA GLU A 114 1.87 10.20 6.30
C GLU A 114 1.46 11.58 5.76
N LEU A 115 2.30 12.20 4.91
CA LEU A 115 1.98 13.50 4.32
C LEU A 115 0.68 13.48 3.49
N ILE A 116 0.39 12.38 2.82
CA ILE A 116 -0.84 12.22 2.06
C ILE A 116 -2.03 12.24 3.04
N ALA A 117 -2.00 11.45 4.09
CA ALA A 117 -3.05 11.41 5.10
C ALA A 117 -3.23 12.78 5.78
N ASP A 118 -2.14 13.42 6.21
CA ASP A 118 -2.15 14.76 6.83
C ASP A 118 -2.73 15.83 5.89
N SER A 119 -2.34 15.80 4.60
CA SER A 119 -2.84 16.78 3.63
C SER A 119 -4.32 16.60 3.31
N ILE A 120 -4.81 15.36 3.26
CA ILE A 120 -6.23 15.06 3.08
C ILE A 120 -7.02 15.58 4.28
N GLU A 121 -6.58 15.27 5.48
CA GLU A 121 -7.17 15.75 6.72
C GLU A 121 -7.25 17.28 6.75
N ALA A 122 -6.12 17.95 6.48
CA ALA A 122 -6.03 19.41 6.48
C ALA A 122 -7.03 20.06 5.48
N VAL A 123 -7.16 19.50 4.27
CA VAL A 123 -8.06 20.07 3.25
C VAL A 123 -9.52 19.75 3.54
N VAL A 124 -9.83 18.50 3.87
CA VAL A 124 -11.23 18.06 4.09
C VAL A 124 -11.84 18.78 5.28
N HIS A 125 -11.12 18.90 6.38
CA HIS A 125 -11.59 19.59 7.58
C HIS A 125 -11.49 21.11 7.42
N GLY A 126 -10.39 21.64 6.91
CA GLY A 126 -10.20 23.09 6.75
C GLY A 126 -11.20 23.74 5.80
N LEU A 127 -11.66 23.01 4.78
CA LEU A 127 -12.66 23.48 3.82
C LEU A 127 -14.06 22.91 4.06
N ALA A 128 -14.23 22.07 5.09
CA ALA A 128 -15.48 21.45 5.50
C ALA A 128 -16.20 20.68 4.37
N TYR A 129 -15.46 19.85 3.60
CA TYR A 129 -16.08 19.04 2.56
C TYR A 129 -17.00 17.96 3.16
N ASP A 130 -18.12 17.71 2.47
CA ASP A 130 -19.18 16.81 2.93
C ASP A 130 -18.84 15.34 2.67
N ALA A 131 -18.05 15.06 1.63
CA ALA A 131 -17.64 13.72 1.21
C ALA A 131 -16.31 13.77 0.45
N LEU A 132 -15.69 12.61 0.22
CA LEU A 132 -14.38 12.49 -0.41
C LEU A 132 -14.32 11.33 -1.41
N ILE A 133 -13.78 11.57 -2.61
CA ILE A 133 -13.27 10.53 -3.50
C ILE A 133 -11.73 10.64 -3.51
N GLY A 134 -11.05 9.52 -3.17
CA GLY A 134 -9.59 9.48 -3.11
C GLY A 134 -8.99 8.55 -4.14
N TYR A 135 -8.06 9.07 -4.98
CA TYR A 135 -7.31 8.30 -5.97
C TYR A 135 -5.94 7.93 -5.44
N GLY A 136 -5.53 6.67 -5.63
CA GLY A 136 -4.17 6.20 -5.37
C GLY A 136 -3.60 5.49 -6.59
N GLY A 137 -2.32 5.71 -6.93
CA GLY A 137 -1.68 5.11 -8.10
C GLY A 137 -0.37 4.38 -7.79
N CYS A 138 0.50 4.95 -6.95
CA CYS A 138 1.80 4.38 -6.59
C CYS A 138 1.77 3.76 -5.19
N ASP A 139 2.76 2.95 -4.86
CA ASP A 139 2.86 2.08 -3.67
C ASP A 139 2.36 2.70 -2.36
N LYS A 140 2.79 3.90 -2.03
CA LYS A 140 2.47 4.54 -0.74
C LYS A 140 1.27 5.48 -0.83
N THR A 141 0.83 5.80 -2.05
CA THR A 141 -0.34 6.67 -2.25
C THR A 141 -1.64 5.95 -1.92
N LEU A 142 -1.72 4.63 -2.20
CA LEU A 142 -2.92 3.85 -1.88
C LEU A 142 -3.19 3.82 -0.36
N PRO A 143 -2.25 3.33 0.48
CA PRO A 143 -2.48 3.33 1.92
C PRO A 143 -2.61 4.75 2.50
N GLY A 144 -1.86 5.74 2.01
CA GLY A 144 -1.97 7.13 2.48
C GLY A 144 -3.35 7.73 2.26
N VAL A 145 -3.97 7.48 1.09
CA VAL A 145 -5.35 7.91 0.82
C VAL A 145 -6.35 7.17 1.71
N MET A 146 -6.22 5.84 1.84
CA MET A 146 -7.11 5.07 2.73
C MET A 146 -6.99 5.53 4.20
N MET A 147 -5.77 5.81 4.69
CA MET A 147 -5.55 6.41 6.01
C MET A 147 -6.26 7.76 6.14
N GLY A 148 -6.06 8.68 5.18
CA GLY A 148 -6.72 9.99 5.19
C GLY A 148 -8.24 9.90 5.18
N MET A 149 -8.83 8.96 4.42
CA MET A 149 -10.27 8.70 4.41
C MET A 149 -10.79 8.23 5.77
N VAL A 150 -10.10 7.26 6.40
CA VAL A 150 -10.47 6.73 7.71
C VAL A 150 -10.32 7.80 8.80
N ARG A 151 -9.26 8.61 8.73
CA ARG A 151 -8.99 9.71 9.65
C ARG A 151 -10.07 10.79 9.58
N CYS A 152 -10.44 11.22 8.36
CA CYS A 152 -11.50 12.22 8.16
C CYS A 152 -12.90 11.71 8.52
N ASN A 153 -13.14 10.43 8.31
CA ASN A 153 -14.41 9.75 8.59
C ASN A 153 -15.65 10.46 8.00
N VAL A 154 -15.54 10.98 6.79
CA VAL A 154 -16.67 11.44 5.97
C VAL A 154 -17.02 10.35 4.95
N PRO A 155 -18.26 10.33 4.37
CA PRO A 155 -18.56 9.42 3.27
C PRO A 155 -17.46 9.46 2.24
N SER A 156 -16.84 8.31 1.94
CA SER A 156 -15.63 8.28 1.11
C SER A 156 -15.59 7.06 0.21
N ILE A 157 -15.04 7.23 -0.99
CA ILE A 157 -14.78 6.16 -1.96
C ILE A 157 -13.30 6.19 -2.34
N PHE A 158 -12.61 5.07 -2.14
CA PHE A 158 -11.25 4.90 -2.64
C PHE A 158 -11.28 4.41 -4.10
N ILE A 159 -10.40 4.93 -4.96
CA ILE A 159 -10.20 4.46 -6.34
C ILE A 159 -8.72 4.21 -6.59
N TYR A 160 -8.38 2.97 -6.90
CA TYR A 160 -7.07 2.64 -7.44
C TYR A 160 -7.00 3.03 -8.92
N GLY A 161 -5.98 3.80 -9.33
CA GLY A 161 -5.83 4.31 -10.71
C GLY A 161 -5.57 3.24 -11.77
N GLY A 162 -5.26 1.99 -11.38
CA GLY A 162 -5.07 0.84 -12.24
C GLY A 162 -3.62 0.60 -12.65
N SER A 163 -3.32 -0.65 -13.04
CA SER A 163 -2.00 -1.08 -13.47
C SER A 163 -1.71 -0.69 -14.93
N SER A 164 -0.41 -0.62 -15.28
CA SER A 164 0.04 -0.67 -16.66
C SER A 164 -0.25 -2.05 -17.27
N LEU A 165 -0.24 -2.11 -18.60
CA LEU A 165 -0.17 -3.39 -19.29
C LEU A 165 1.20 -4.03 -19.07
N PRO A 166 1.32 -5.38 -19.05
CA PRO A 166 2.61 -6.04 -19.02
C PRO A 166 3.36 -5.85 -20.34
N GLY A 167 4.68 -5.76 -20.25
CA GLY A 167 5.56 -5.73 -21.42
C GLY A 167 5.72 -7.09 -22.09
N ARG A 168 6.27 -7.09 -23.31
CA ARG A 168 6.60 -8.33 -24.03
C ARG A 168 7.89 -8.20 -24.83
N VAL A 169 8.78 -9.19 -24.69
CA VAL A 169 9.99 -9.36 -25.50
C VAL A 169 10.16 -10.84 -25.79
N ASP A 170 10.34 -11.19 -27.06
CA ASP A 170 10.58 -12.58 -27.52
C ASP A 170 9.57 -13.59 -26.99
N GLY A 171 8.28 -13.22 -26.98
CA GLY A 171 7.18 -14.06 -26.45
C GLY A 171 7.08 -14.11 -24.92
N ARG A 172 8.02 -13.55 -24.19
CA ARG A 172 8.02 -13.49 -22.72
C ARG A 172 7.25 -12.27 -22.23
N THR A 173 6.40 -12.46 -21.23
CA THR A 173 5.75 -11.37 -20.49
C THR A 173 6.74 -10.74 -19.53
N LEU A 174 6.82 -9.41 -19.53
CA LEU A 174 7.73 -8.61 -18.70
C LEU A 174 6.96 -7.71 -17.73
N THR A 175 7.61 -7.43 -16.62
CA THR A 175 7.25 -6.38 -15.67
C THR A 175 8.49 -5.54 -15.39
N VAL A 176 8.37 -4.45 -14.63
CA VAL A 176 9.52 -3.62 -14.24
C VAL A 176 10.61 -4.43 -13.51
N LEU A 177 10.25 -5.52 -12.81
CA LEU A 177 11.23 -6.39 -12.15
C LEU A 177 12.25 -6.97 -13.13
N ASP A 178 11.80 -7.33 -14.33
CA ASP A 178 12.69 -7.90 -15.36
C ASP A 178 13.78 -6.93 -15.79
N SER A 179 13.54 -5.60 -15.75
CA SER A 179 14.60 -4.61 -16.02
C SER A 179 15.62 -4.51 -14.89
N TYR A 180 15.19 -4.62 -13.63
CA TYR A 180 16.13 -4.66 -12.50
C TYR A 180 17.03 -5.91 -12.52
N GLU A 181 16.44 -7.07 -12.83
CA GLU A 181 17.21 -8.33 -12.93
C GLU A 181 18.14 -8.34 -14.14
N ALA A 182 17.71 -7.76 -15.26
CA ALA A 182 18.54 -7.62 -16.48
C ALA A 182 19.81 -6.83 -16.23
N VAL A 183 19.82 -5.83 -15.32
CA VAL A 183 21.05 -5.13 -14.93
C VAL A 183 22.05 -6.10 -14.31
N GLY A 184 21.60 -7.01 -13.43
CA GLY A 184 22.43 -8.03 -12.82
C GLY A 184 23.02 -9.00 -13.87
N SER A 185 22.18 -9.49 -14.80
CA SER A 185 22.60 -10.38 -15.89
C SER A 185 23.55 -9.69 -16.88
N PHE A 186 23.37 -8.39 -17.14
CA PHE A 186 24.33 -7.61 -17.94
C PHE A 186 25.68 -7.51 -17.25
N MET A 187 25.71 -7.24 -15.93
CA MET A 187 26.97 -7.16 -15.17
C MET A 187 27.73 -8.50 -15.12
N THR A 188 27.04 -9.63 -15.32
CA THR A 188 27.66 -10.95 -15.40
C THR A 188 28.08 -11.36 -16.81
N GLY A 189 27.70 -10.58 -17.82
CA GLY A 189 27.94 -10.88 -19.22
C GLY A 189 27.01 -11.95 -19.80
N GLU A 190 25.90 -12.30 -19.10
CA GLU A 190 24.88 -13.23 -19.60
C GLU A 190 24.03 -12.64 -20.72
N ILE A 191 23.84 -11.33 -20.70
CA ILE A 191 23.17 -10.58 -21.77
C ILE A 191 24.04 -9.41 -22.24
N ASP A 192 23.84 -9.00 -23.48
CA ASP A 192 24.50 -7.83 -24.06
C ASP A 192 23.71 -6.52 -23.84
N SER A 193 24.29 -5.39 -24.18
CA SER A 193 23.66 -4.08 -24.01
C SER A 193 22.41 -3.92 -24.87
N ALA A 194 22.35 -4.53 -26.06
CA ALA A 194 21.19 -4.47 -26.94
C ALA A 194 20.00 -5.21 -26.33
N THR A 195 20.23 -6.34 -25.68
CA THR A 195 19.20 -7.09 -24.95
C THR A 195 18.71 -6.32 -23.73
N LEU A 196 19.62 -5.71 -22.96
CA LEU A 196 19.24 -4.85 -21.82
C LEU A 196 18.35 -3.68 -22.29
N GLU A 197 18.73 -2.98 -23.36
CA GLU A 197 17.95 -1.87 -23.91
C GLU A 197 16.56 -2.32 -24.39
N ARG A 198 16.45 -3.50 -25.01
CA ARG A 198 15.16 -4.05 -25.44
C ARG A 198 14.23 -4.33 -24.27
N ILE A 199 14.77 -4.88 -23.17
CA ILE A 199 14.01 -5.13 -21.93
C ILE A 199 13.57 -3.81 -21.31
N GLU A 200 14.47 -2.84 -21.17
CA GLU A 200 14.19 -1.50 -20.63
C GLU A 200 13.02 -0.82 -21.37
N ARG A 201 13.05 -0.80 -22.69
CA ARG A 201 12.01 -0.17 -23.53
C ARG A 201 10.67 -0.88 -23.49
N ALA A 202 10.64 -2.17 -23.16
CA ALA A 202 9.45 -3.00 -23.27
C ALA A 202 8.76 -3.29 -21.92
N CYS A 203 9.45 -3.16 -20.78
CA CYS A 203 8.92 -3.65 -19.50
C CYS A 203 7.75 -2.83 -18.92
N LEU A 204 7.60 -1.57 -19.32
CA LEU A 204 6.49 -0.67 -18.94
C LEU A 204 5.91 0.02 -20.18
N PRO A 205 5.06 -0.68 -20.96
CA PRO A 205 4.60 -0.17 -22.26
C PRO A 205 3.53 0.91 -22.18
N THR A 206 2.89 1.08 -21.00
CA THR A 206 1.82 2.07 -20.80
C THR A 206 1.95 2.77 -19.45
N ILE A 207 1.24 3.90 -19.31
CA ILE A 207 1.01 4.52 -18.01
C ILE A 207 0.15 3.60 -17.12
N GLY A 208 0.21 3.81 -15.79
CA GLY A 208 -0.41 2.99 -14.76
C GLY A 208 0.63 2.49 -13.75
N ALA A 209 0.19 1.83 -12.71
CA ALA A 209 1.07 1.20 -11.73
C ALA A 209 1.72 -0.08 -12.30
N CYS A 210 2.73 -0.63 -11.62
CA CYS A 210 3.41 -1.85 -12.07
C CYS A 210 2.44 -3.02 -12.28
N ALA A 211 2.66 -3.82 -13.36
CA ALA A 211 1.73 -4.88 -13.78
C ALA A 211 1.71 -6.13 -12.87
N GLY A 212 2.77 -6.39 -12.09
CA GLY A 212 2.83 -7.55 -11.17
C GLY A 212 2.02 -7.33 -9.89
N GLN A 213 1.86 -8.39 -9.08
CA GLN A 213 1.22 -8.35 -7.75
C GLN A 213 2.20 -7.73 -6.72
N PHE A 214 2.65 -6.52 -7.06
CA PHE A 214 3.45 -5.64 -6.22
C PHE A 214 2.54 -4.80 -5.33
N THR A 215 3.08 -3.81 -4.62
CA THR A 215 2.32 -3.13 -3.56
C THR A 215 1.05 -2.44 -4.08
N ALA A 216 1.09 -1.78 -5.24
CA ALA A 216 -0.07 -1.05 -5.75
C ALA A 216 -1.25 -2.00 -6.07
N ASN A 217 -1.03 -3.10 -6.82
CA ASN A 217 -2.07 -4.09 -7.09
C ASN A 217 -2.51 -4.83 -5.82
N THR A 218 -1.58 -5.13 -4.91
CA THR A 218 -1.90 -5.70 -3.59
C THR A 218 -2.85 -4.80 -2.81
N MET A 219 -2.53 -3.53 -2.65
CA MET A 219 -3.37 -2.58 -1.91
C MET A 219 -4.67 -2.24 -2.66
N GLY A 220 -4.68 -2.33 -3.99
CA GLY A 220 -5.91 -2.29 -4.79
C GLY A 220 -6.86 -3.43 -4.42
N MET A 221 -6.39 -4.67 -4.39
CA MET A 221 -7.20 -5.82 -3.95
C MET A 221 -7.59 -5.73 -2.47
N VAL A 222 -6.69 -5.24 -1.61
CA VAL A 222 -6.97 -4.99 -0.19
C VAL A 222 -8.14 -4.03 -0.03
N SER A 223 -8.17 -2.93 -0.81
CA SER A 223 -9.27 -1.96 -0.76
C SER A 223 -10.62 -2.57 -1.11
N GLU A 224 -10.66 -3.55 -2.04
CA GLU A 224 -11.87 -4.32 -2.36
C GLU A 224 -12.27 -5.29 -1.24
N ALA A 225 -11.31 -6.08 -0.74
CA ALA A 225 -11.58 -7.04 0.33
C ALA A 225 -12.00 -6.37 1.65
N MET A 226 -11.58 -5.12 1.87
CA MET A 226 -12.02 -4.29 2.99
C MET A 226 -13.34 -3.56 2.74
N GLY A 227 -13.84 -3.51 1.50
CA GLY A 227 -15.08 -2.80 1.15
C GLY A 227 -14.95 -1.30 0.94
N LEU A 228 -13.73 -0.75 0.81
CA LEU A 228 -13.45 0.70 0.69
C LEU A 228 -13.58 1.25 -0.73
N THR A 229 -13.80 0.42 -1.72
CA THR A 229 -13.89 0.79 -3.14
C THR A 229 -15.11 0.15 -3.82
N ILE A 230 -15.39 0.57 -5.03
CA ILE A 230 -16.41 -0.08 -5.88
C ILE A 230 -15.98 -1.54 -6.12
N PRO A 231 -16.89 -2.51 -5.99
CA PRO A 231 -16.57 -3.91 -6.23
C PRO A 231 -16.05 -4.18 -7.65
N ASN A 232 -15.04 -5.05 -7.72
CA ASN A 232 -14.43 -5.61 -8.93
C ASN A 232 -13.82 -4.58 -9.90
N VAL A 233 -13.14 -3.55 -9.37
CA VAL A 233 -12.52 -2.49 -10.19
C VAL A 233 -10.99 -2.46 -10.09
N SER A 234 -10.38 -3.07 -9.07
CA SER A 234 -8.95 -2.88 -8.81
C SER A 234 -8.05 -3.45 -9.91
N MET A 235 -8.44 -4.56 -10.53
CA MET A 235 -7.62 -5.22 -11.55
C MET A 235 -7.84 -4.68 -12.97
N VAL A 236 -8.78 -3.77 -13.20
CA VAL A 236 -8.96 -3.10 -14.49
C VAL A 236 -7.69 -2.30 -14.84
N PRO A 237 -7.04 -2.49 -16.00
CA PRO A 237 -5.84 -1.74 -16.37
C PRO A 237 -6.09 -0.23 -16.43
N GLY A 238 -5.07 0.55 -16.04
CA GLY A 238 -5.18 2.02 -15.90
C GLY A 238 -5.53 2.75 -17.20
N VAL A 239 -5.17 2.19 -18.35
CA VAL A 239 -5.40 2.76 -19.69
C VAL A 239 -6.72 2.34 -20.34
N TYR A 240 -7.52 1.47 -19.70
CA TYR A 240 -8.79 1.05 -20.28
C TYR A 240 -9.87 2.12 -20.12
N ALA A 241 -10.69 2.29 -21.16
CA ALA A 241 -11.81 3.25 -21.17
C ALA A 241 -12.81 3.01 -20.05
N GLU A 242 -12.92 1.79 -19.55
CA GLU A 242 -13.74 1.39 -18.41
C GLU A 242 -13.41 2.21 -17.14
N ARG A 243 -12.16 2.66 -16.97
CA ARG A 243 -11.75 3.49 -15.83
C ARG A 243 -12.54 4.80 -15.73
N ALA A 244 -12.86 5.43 -16.87
CA ALA A 244 -13.70 6.63 -16.87
C ALA A 244 -15.14 6.31 -16.41
N GLN A 245 -15.68 5.15 -16.82
CA GLN A 245 -17.02 4.72 -16.40
C GLN A 245 -17.07 4.42 -14.89
N ILE A 246 -16.04 3.73 -14.36
CA ILE A 246 -15.86 3.45 -12.93
C ILE A 246 -15.84 4.77 -12.15
N SER A 247 -15.03 5.74 -12.58
CA SER A 247 -14.90 7.03 -11.90
C SER A 247 -16.19 7.85 -11.94
N ARG A 248 -16.90 7.87 -13.08
CA ARG A 248 -18.22 8.51 -13.18
C ARG A 248 -19.25 7.84 -12.26
N ARG A 249 -19.22 6.50 -12.17
CA ARG A 249 -20.06 5.74 -11.21
C ARG A 249 -19.70 6.12 -9.76
N ALA A 250 -18.40 6.25 -9.42
CA ALA A 250 -17.97 6.69 -8.10
C ALA A 250 -18.53 8.08 -7.76
N GLY A 251 -18.54 9.01 -8.73
CA GLY A 251 -19.14 10.33 -8.56
C GLY A 251 -20.63 10.30 -8.24
N ARG A 252 -21.38 9.39 -8.83
CA ARG A 252 -22.81 9.22 -8.50
C ARG A 252 -22.99 8.51 -7.14
N LEU A 253 -22.25 7.44 -6.90
CA LEU A 253 -22.35 6.66 -5.68
C LEU A 253 -22.00 7.46 -4.42
N ILE A 254 -21.04 8.39 -4.48
CA ILE A 254 -20.69 9.22 -3.33
C ILE A 254 -21.86 10.14 -2.92
N MET A 255 -22.66 10.61 -3.88
CA MET A 255 -23.86 11.39 -3.61
C MET A 255 -24.96 10.55 -2.97
N GLU A 256 -25.16 9.31 -3.44
CA GLU A 256 -26.06 8.34 -2.82
C GLU A 256 -25.64 8.01 -1.37
N MET A 257 -24.31 7.87 -1.12
CA MET A 257 -23.78 7.67 0.24
C MET A 257 -24.07 8.87 1.15
N LEU A 258 -23.94 10.09 0.64
CA LEU A 258 -24.29 11.31 1.38
C LEU A 258 -25.78 11.34 1.75
N GLU A 259 -26.67 11.05 0.81
CA GLU A 259 -28.11 11.01 1.05
C GLU A 259 -28.51 9.97 2.09
N ARG A 260 -27.87 8.78 2.06
CA ARG A 260 -28.09 7.72 3.07
C ARG A 260 -27.45 8.03 4.43
N GLY A 261 -26.48 8.94 4.46
CA GLY A 261 -25.66 9.22 5.63
C GLY A 261 -24.62 8.14 5.96
N GLY A 262 -24.09 7.48 4.95
CA GLY A 262 -23.04 6.48 5.10
C GLY A 262 -23.19 5.27 4.15
N PRO A 263 -22.43 4.16 4.37
CA PRO A 263 -21.53 3.95 5.51
C PRO A 263 -20.32 4.90 5.48
N LEU A 264 -19.81 5.20 6.67
CA LEU A 264 -18.58 5.97 6.83
C LEU A 264 -17.36 5.03 6.80
N PRO A 265 -16.14 5.52 6.50
CA PRO A 265 -14.94 4.67 6.50
C PRO A 265 -14.73 3.87 7.79
N ARG A 266 -15.01 4.41 8.97
CA ARG A 266 -14.88 3.68 10.24
C ARG A 266 -16.00 2.67 10.49
N ASP A 267 -17.11 2.73 9.77
CA ASP A 267 -18.14 1.68 9.78
C ASP A 267 -17.67 0.47 8.96
N ILE A 268 -16.87 0.71 7.91
CA ILE A 268 -16.34 -0.29 6.98
C ILE A 268 -15.05 -0.92 7.53
N VAL A 269 -14.14 -0.07 8.05
CA VAL A 269 -12.87 -0.54 8.60
C VAL A 269 -13.11 -1.09 9.99
N THR A 270 -13.24 -2.39 10.06
CA THR A 270 -13.40 -3.19 11.28
C THR A 270 -12.26 -4.19 11.41
N ARG A 271 -12.11 -4.84 12.57
CA ARG A 271 -11.12 -5.92 12.70
C ARG A 271 -11.31 -6.99 11.62
N LYS A 272 -12.56 -7.35 11.31
CA LYS A 272 -12.88 -8.35 10.28
C LYS A 272 -12.50 -7.90 8.87
N SER A 273 -12.78 -6.67 8.51
CA SER A 273 -12.36 -6.15 7.19
C SER A 273 -10.83 -6.04 7.06
N LEU A 274 -10.10 -5.74 8.15
CA LEU A 274 -8.63 -5.78 8.18
C LEU A 274 -8.11 -7.21 8.00
N GLU A 275 -8.73 -8.20 8.66
CA GLU A 275 -8.43 -9.63 8.46
C GLU A 275 -8.71 -10.06 7.00
N ASN A 276 -9.80 -9.58 6.39
CA ASN A 276 -10.10 -9.80 4.96
C ASN A 276 -9.01 -9.20 4.06
N GLY A 277 -8.55 -7.98 4.38
CA GLY A 277 -7.43 -7.35 3.68
C GLY A 277 -6.14 -8.16 3.79
N ALA A 278 -5.84 -8.73 4.96
CA ALA A 278 -4.69 -9.60 5.14
C ALA A 278 -4.86 -10.93 4.38
N ALA A 279 -6.06 -11.52 4.39
CA ALA A 279 -6.33 -12.78 3.71
C ALA A 279 -6.09 -12.69 2.19
N ILE A 280 -6.53 -11.60 1.54
CA ILE A 280 -6.30 -11.44 0.09
C ILE A 280 -4.81 -11.25 -0.24
N VAL A 281 -4.03 -10.63 0.64
CA VAL A 281 -2.56 -10.52 0.49
C VAL A 281 -1.93 -11.91 0.53
N ALA A 282 -2.27 -12.72 1.52
CA ALA A 282 -1.78 -14.10 1.66
C ALA A 282 -2.15 -14.96 0.44
N ALA A 283 -3.42 -14.91 0.05
CA ALA A 283 -3.96 -15.74 -1.03
C ALA A 283 -3.38 -15.39 -2.42
N THR A 284 -2.91 -14.17 -2.63
CA THR A 284 -2.36 -13.71 -3.92
C THR A 284 -0.83 -13.64 -3.94
N GLY A 285 -0.15 -14.03 -2.86
CA GLY A 285 1.30 -13.82 -2.73
C GLY A 285 1.68 -12.35 -2.87
N GLY A 286 0.87 -11.47 -2.28
CA GLY A 286 0.98 -10.02 -2.40
C GLY A 286 2.25 -9.43 -1.78
N SER A 287 2.32 -8.11 -1.75
CA SER A 287 3.47 -7.39 -1.21
C SER A 287 3.53 -7.47 0.32
N THR A 288 4.74 -7.68 0.85
CA THR A 288 5.04 -7.58 2.28
C THR A 288 4.71 -6.20 2.87
N ASN A 289 4.63 -5.16 2.03
CA ASN A 289 4.24 -3.81 2.47
C ASN A 289 2.85 -3.76 3.09
N ALA A 290 1.94 -4.67 2.73
CA ALA A 290 0.62 -4.76 3.35
C ALA A 290 0.70 -5.05 4.87
N ALA A 291 1.73 -5.79 5.32
CA ALA A 291 1.97 -6.04 6.75
C ALA A 291 2.34 -4.76 7.54
N LEU A 292 2.74 -3.68 6.85
CA LEU A 292 2.94 -2.36 7.42
C LEU A 292 1.70 -1.47 7.25
N HIS A 293 1.01 -1.58 6.12
CA HIS A 293 -0.07 -0.67 5.78
C HIS A 293 -1.39 -1.00 6.46
N LEU A 294 -1.69 -2.30 6.68
CA LEU A 294 -2.89 -2.71 7.41
C LEU A 294 -2.89 -2.23 8.87
N PRO A 295 -1.80 -2.41 9.66
CA PRO A 295 -1.70 -1.78 10.98
C PRO A 295 -1.82 -0.25 10.96
N ALA A 296 -1.27 0.42 9.95
CA ALA A 296 -1.38 1.87 9.82
C ALA A 296 -2.84 2.32 9.56
N ILE A 297 -3.58 1.63 8.69
CA ILE A 297 -5.01 1.90 8.46
C ILE A 297 -5.84 1.59 9.72
N ALA A 298 -5.49 0.51 10.44
CA ALA A 298 -6.14 0.14 11.70
C ALA A 298 -5.95 1.21 12.78
N ASN A 299 -4.76 1.81 12.87
CA ASN A 299 -4.47 2.92 13.77
C ASN A 299 -5.43 4.10 13.54
N GLU A 300 -5.70 4.47 12.27
CA GLU A 300 -6.63 5.55 11.93
C GLU A 300 -8.08 5.25 12.36
N ALA A 301 -8.43 3.98 12.45
CA ALA A 301 -9.73 3.52 12.92
C ALA A 301 -9.80 3.27 14.44
N GLY A 302 -8.68 3.42 15.17
CA GLY A 302 -8.59 3.10 16.59
C GLY A 302 -8.65 1.60 16.90
N ILE A 303 -8.28 0.75 15.95
CA ILE A 303 -8.33 -0.71 16.07
C ILE A 303 -6.93 -1.23 16.38
N ALA A 304 -6.79 -1.97 17.49
CA ALA A 304 -5.55 -2.70 17.78
C ALA A 304 -5.37 -3.83 16.75
N PHE A 305 -4.42 -3.64 15.83
CA PHE A 305 -4.08 -4.59 14.78
C PHE A 305 -2.60 -4.43 14.42
N THR A 306 -1.84 -5.49 14.59
CA THR A 306 -0.38 -5.47 14.47
C THR A 306 0.11 -6.47 13.42
N ILE A 307 1.41 -6.52 13.22
CA ILE A 307 2.05 -7.52 12.36
C ILE A 307 1.73 -8.95 12.83
N ASP A 308 1.48 -9.17 14.11
CA ASP A 308 1.13 -10.49 14.65
C ASP A 308 -0.26 -10.93 14.16
N ASP A 309 -1.24 -10.03 14.21
CA ASP A 309 -2.59 -10.28 13.66
C ASP A 309 -2.53 -10.58 12.15
N VAL A 310 -1.71 -9.83 11.41
CA VAL A 310 -1.45 -10.09 10.00
C VAL A 310 -0.85 -11.48 9.80
N GLY A 311 0.13 -11.86 10.63
CA GLY A 311 0.80 -13.17 10.58
C GLY A 311 -0.15 -14.35 10.85
N GLU A 312 -1.10 -14.19 11.79
CA GLU A 312 -2.13 -15.19 12.07
C GLU A 312 -3.05 -15.42 10.85
N VAL A 313 -3.45 -14.34 10.17
CA VAL A 313 -4.27 -14.45 8.95
C VAL A 313 -3.49 -15.11 7.82
N PHE A 314 -2.22 -14.71 7.62
CA PHE A 314 -1.36 -15.31 6.61
C PHE A 314 -1.19 -16.82 6.83
N ALA A 315 -1.12 -17.24 8.08
CA ALA A 315 -0.95 -18.63 8.47
C ALA A 315 -2.09 -19.56 8.07
N ARG A 316 -3.30 -19.03 8.06
CA ARG A 316 -4.53 -19.80 7.83
C ARG A 316 -5.12 -19.65 6.44
N THR A 317 -4.52 -18.80 5.59
CA THR A 317 -5.06 -18.47 4.27
C THR A 317 -4.18 -19.10 3.19
N PRO A 318 -4.71 -19.97 2.31
CA PRO A 318 -3.92 -20.64 1.28
C PRO A 318 -3.49 -19.67 0.18
N LEU A 319 -2.31 -19.92 -0.43
CA LEU A 319 -1.88 -19.25 -1.64
C LEU A 319 -2.60 -19.86 -2.85
N ILE A 320 -3.45 -19.09 -3.51
CA ILE A 320 -4.22 -19.51 -4.67
C ILE A 320 -3.90 -18.71 -5.95
N GLY A 321 -3.33 -17.52 -5.84
CA GLY A 321 -2.96 -16.67 -6.98
C GLY A 321 -1.56 -17.00 -7.53
N ASN A 322 -1.50 -17.41 -8.81
CA ASN A 322 -0.25 -17.69 -9.51
C ASN A 322 0.34 -16.40 -10.12
N LEU A 323 0.62 -15.42 -9.27
CA LEU A 323 0.91 -14.05 -9.67
C LEU A 323 2.39 -13.68 -9.50
N ARG A 324 2.93 -12.90 -10.44
CA ARG A 324 4.29 -12.36 -10.33
C ARG A 324 4.44 -11.43 -9.13
N PRO A 325 5.57 -11.49 -8.39
CA PRO A 325 6.85 -12.10 -8.78
C PRO A 325 6.99 -13.59 -8.41
N GLY A 326 6.18 -14.16 -7.53
CA GLY A 326 6.28 -15.55 -7.09
C GLY A 326 5.73 -16.56 -8.10
N GLY A 327 4.81 -16.14 -8.95
CA GLY A 327 4.17 -16.93 -10.00
C GLY A 327 4.38 -16.37 -11.40
N LYS A 328 3.43 -16.63 -12.29
CA LYS A 328 3.56 -16.40 -13.75
C LYS A 328 2.77 -15.19 -14.23
N TYR A 329 1.57 -14.93 -13.69
CA TYR A 329 0.57 -14.02 -14.24
C TYR A 329 0.64 -12.61 -13.65
N THR A 330 -0.02 -11.65 -14.31
CA THR A 330 -0.05 -10.22 -13.97
C THR A 330 -1.45 -9.77 -13.55
N ALA A 331 -1.60 -8.52 -13.12
CA ALA A 331 -2.91 -7.94 -12.80
C ALA A 331 -3.89 -7.98 -13.98
N LYS A 332 -3.38 -7.81 -15.22
CA LYS A 332 -4.20 -7.92 -16.43
C LYS A 332 -4.76 -9.32 -16.60
N ASP A 333 -3.98 -10.35 -16.33
CA ASP A 333 -4.47 -11.74 -16.44
C ASP A 333 -5.58 -12.02 -15.41
N VAL A 334 -5.49 -11.45 -14.20
CA VAL A 334 -6.57 -11.51 -13.20
C VAL A 334 -7.82 -10.78 -13.70
N HIS A 335 -7.66 -9.60 -14.32
CA HIS A 335 -8.79 -8.88 -14.93
C HIS A 335 -9.50 -9.73 -15.98
N ASP A 336 -8.74 -10.42 -16.86
CA ASP A 336 -9.27 -11.20 -17.98
C ASP A 336 -10.12 -12.40 -17.53
N ILE A 337 -9.86 -12.99 -16.37
CA ILE A 337 -10.63 -14.13 -15.82
C ILE A 337 -11.84 -13.68 -14.99
N GLY A 338 -12.03 -12.37 -14.76
CA GLY A 338 -13.17 -11.83 -14.00
C GLY A 338 -12.80 -10.92 -12.85
N GLY A 339 -11.52 -10.53 -12.71
CA GLY A 339 -11.05 -9.53 -11.75
C GLY A 339 -10.80 -10.08 -10.34
N ALA A 340 -10.64 -9.16 -9.38
CA ALA A 340 -10.44 -9.49 -7.97
C ALA A 340 -11.62 -10.30 -7.38
N ALA A 341 -12.80 -10.17 -7.99
CA ALA A 341 -14.00 -10.88 -7.59
C ALA A 341 -13.81 -12.40 -7.54
N VAL A 342 -13.05 -12.99 -8.47
CA VAL A 342 -12.75 -14.43 -8.50
C VAL A 342 -12.03 -14.87 -7.22
N VAL A 343 -11.04 -14.10 -6.79
CA VAL A 343 -10.27 -14.40 -5.58
C VAL A 343 -11.11 -14.18 -4.33
N ILE A 344 -11.81 -13.04 -4.24
CA ILE A 344 -12.63 -12.69 -3.07
C ILE A 344 -13.75 -13.70 -2.87
N GLN A 345 -14.47 -14.08 -3.93
CA GLN A 345 -15.55 -15.05 -3.85
C GLN A 345 -15.05 -16.44 -3.43
N GLU A 346 -13.92 -16.90 -3.96
CA GLU A 346 -13.33 -18.17 -3.54
C GLU A 346 -12.96 -18.19 -2.07
N LEU A 347 -12.40 -17.07 -1.56
CA LEU A 347 -12.05 -16.94 -0.15
C LEU A 347 -13.28 -16.81 0.76
N ILE A 348 -14.37 -16.16 0.32
CA ILE A 348 -15.66 -16.14 1.04
C ILE A 348 -16.23 -17.56 1.12
N ARG A 349 -16.31 -18.26 -0.02
CA ARG A 349 -16.85 -19.62 -0.12
C ARG A 349 -16.14 -20.61 0.79
N THR A 350 -14.85 -20.41 1.02
CA THR A 350 -14.00 -21.30 1.85
C THR A 350 -13.77 -20.78 3.27
N GLY A 351 -14.40 -19.67 3.65
CA GLY A 351 -14.38 -19.12 5.00
C GLY A 351 -13.07 -18.40 5.41
N HIS A 352 -12.23 -18.04 4.44
CA HIS A 352 -11.01 -17.26 4.68
C HIS A 352 -11.26 -15.74 4.69
N ILE A 353 -12.35 -15.28 4.07
CA ILE A 353 -12.87 -13.90 4.12
C ILE A 353 -14.25 -13.90 4.76
N ASP A 354 -14.49 -12.98 5.70
CA ASP A 354 -15.83 -12.75 6.26
C ASP A 354 -16.68 -11.97 5.26
N GLY A 355 -17.58 -12.67 4.59
CA GLY A 355 -18.49 -12.10 3.60
C GLY A 355 -19.55 -11.15 4.16
N ASN A 356 -19.73 -11.07 5.49
CA ASN A 356 -20.70 -10.17 6.12
C ASN A 356 -20.18 -8.74 6.31
N CYS A 357 -18.88 -8.48 6.07
CA CYS A 357 -18.35 -7.12 6.09
C CYS A 357 -19.05 -6.25 5.06
N ILE A 358 -19.46 -5.05 5.48
CA ILE A 358 -20.15 -4.07 4.60
C ILE A 358 -19.17 -3.35 3.69
N THR A 359 -19.66 -2.91 2.54
CA THR A 359 -18.91 -2.13 1.56
C THR A 359 -19.46 -0.71 1.46
N ILE A 360 -18.79 0.16 0.72
CA ILE A 360 -19.26 1.53 0.42
C ILE A 360 -20.67 1.56 -0.20
N THR A 361 -21.13 0.48 -0.82
CA THR A 361 -22.49 0.40 -1.39
C THR A 361 -23.57 0.21 -0.32
N GLY A 362 -23.17 -0.12 0.92
CA GLY A 362 -24.07 -0.51 2.01
C GLY A 362 -24.47 -1.98 1.97
N ARG A 363 -24.00 -2.74 0.98
CA ARG A 363 -24.18 -4.19 0.86
C ARG A 363 -22.98 -4.92 1.44
N THR A 364 -23.16 -6.18 1.76
CA THR A 364 -22.08 -7.05 2.23
C THR A 364 -21.17 -7.52 1.09
N LEU A 365 -19.95 -7.95 1.41
CA LEU A 365 -19.05 -8.55 0.43
C LEU A 365 -19.68 -9.79 -0.24
N ALA A 366 -20.39 -10.64 0.52
CA ALA A 366 -21.05 -11.82 -0.03
C ALA A 366 -22.12 -11.44 -1.07
N GLU A 367 -22.88 -10.36 -0.84
CA GLU A 367 -23.87 -9.87 -1.81
C GLU A 367 -23.24 -9.24 -3.06
N GLU A 368 -22.09 -8.60 -2.91
CA GLU A 368 -21.38 -7.94 -4.03
C GLU A 368 -20.65 -8.95 -4.92
N TYR A 369 -20.04 -9.97 -4.34
CA TYR A 369 -19.18 -10.91 -5.05
C TYR A 369 -19.83 -12.28 -5.31
N GLY A 370 -21.06 -12.52 -4.83
CA GLY A 370 -21.75 -13.82 -4.92
C GLY A 370 -21.95 -14.38 -6.31
N ALA A 371 -21.95 -13.53 -7.36
CA ALA A 371 -22.08 -13.93 -8.76
C ALA A 371 -20.75 -13.99 -9.52
N ALA A 372 -19.60 -13.90 -8.82
CA ALA A 372 -18.29 -13.94 -9.47
C ALA A 372 -17.98 -15.33 -10.07
N ASN A 373 -17.12 -15.34 -11.09
CA ASN A 373 -16.65 -16.58 -11.71
C ASN A 373 -15.90 -17.47 -10.71
N ALA A 374 -15.95 -18.77 -10.92
CA ALA A 374 -15.08 -19.71 -10.23
C ALA A 374 -13.61 -19.53 -10.67
N PRO A 375 -12.62 -19.91 -9.83
CA PRO A 375 -11.22 -19.99 -10.23
C PRO A 375 -11.03 -20.79 -11.53
N ASP A 376 -10.14 -20.30 -12.41
CA ASP A 376 -9.85 -20.92 -13.72
C ASP A 376 -8.86 -22.10 -13.62
N GLY A 377 -8.19 -22.26 -12.47
CA GLY A 377 -7.20 -23.32 -12.24
C GLY A 377 -5.81 -23.03 -12.85
N GLU A 378 -5.60 -21.84 -13.38
CA GLU A 378 -4.32 -21.43 -14.01
C GLU A 378 -3.80 -20.10 -13.43
N VAL A 379 -4.57 -19.03 -13.50
CA VAL A 379 -4.26 -17.72 -12.89
C VAL A 379 -4.62 -17.73 -11.41
N VAL A 380 -5.80 -18.28 -11.09
CA VAL A 380 -6.30 -18.45 -9.73
C VAL A 380 -6.73 -19.91 -9.53
N TYR A 381 -6.19 -20.55 -8.51
CA TYR A 381 -6.47 -21.93 -8.14
C TYR A 381 -7.64 -21.97 -7.14
N ALA A 382 -8.36 -23.10 -7.10
CA ALA A 382 -9.32 -23.33 -6.04
C ALA A 382 -8.62 -23.49 -4.70
N ALA A 383 -9.19 -22.95 -3.62
CA ALA A 383 -8.62 -23.07 -2.28
C ALA A 383 -8.59 -24.52 -1.75
N SER A 384 -9.35 -25.43 -2.36
CA SER A 384 -9.29 -26.88 -2.09
C SER A 384 -8.07 -27.57 -2.73
N ALA A 385 -7.40 -26.93 -3.70
CA ALA A 385 -6.19 -27.41 -4.36
C ALA A 385 -5.22 -26.22 -4.58
N PRO A 386 -4.75 -25.58 -3.49
CA PRO A 386 -3.98 -24.36 -3.57
C PRO A 386 -2.55 -24.61 -4.07
N ILE A 387 -1.86 -23.53 -4.47
CA ILE A 387 -0.42 -23.57 -4.78
C ILE A 387 0.38 -23.91 -3.53
N MET A 388 0.00 -23.33 -2.38
CA MET A 388 0.53 -23.62 -1.05
C MET A 388 -0.63 -23.65 -0.04
N PRO A 389 -0.56 -24.51 0.99
CA PRO A 389 -1.63 -24.62 1.99
C PRO A 389 -1.71 -23.43 2.94
N ASP A 390 -0.63 -22.66 3.08
CA ASP A 390 -0.50 -21.43 3.84
C ASP A 390 -0.15 -20.27 2.89
N GLY A 391 -0.23 -19.05 3.39
CA GLY A 391 -0.08 -17.84 2.57
C GLY A 391 1.31 -17.68 1.96
N GLY A 392 1.37 -16.91 0.86
CA GLY A 392 2.61 -16.59 0.17
C GLY A 392 3.54 -15.62 0.91
N VAL A 393 3.15 -15.20 2.13
CA VAL A 393 3.92 -14.30 3.02
C VAL A 393 3.86 -14.85 4.44
N ALA A 394 4.95 -14.77 5.19
CA ALA A 394 5.01 -15.23 6.57
C ALA A 394 5.61 -14.17 7.51
N VAL A 395 5.16 -14.18 8.76
CA VAL A 395 5.76 -13.41 9.87
C VAL A 395 6.64 -14.35 10.68
N LEU A 396 7.90 -13.95 10.88
CA LEU A 396 8.90 -14.70 11.64
C LEU A 396 9.05 -14.09 13.03
N LYS A 397 9.29 -14.94 14.02
CA LYS A 397 9.68 -14.58 15.40
C LYS A 397 10.99 -15.28 15.76
N GLY A 398 11.66 -14.83 16.80
CA GLY A 398 12.88 -15.44 17.31
C GLY A 398 13.72 -14.45 18.09
N ASN A 399 14.89 -14.90 18.57
CA ASN A 399 15.75 -14.02 19.35
C ASN A 399 16.34 -12.86 18.52
N LEU A 400 16.34 -12.96 17.18
CA LEU A 400 16.79 -11.91 16.29
C LEU A 400 15.66 -10.93 15.91
N CYS A 401 14.39 -11.35 16.01
CA CYS A 401 13.22 -10.55 15.68
C CYS A 401 12.06 -10.78 16.67
N PRO A 402 12.23 -10.44 17.97
CA PRO A 402 11.19 -10.73 18.97
C PRO A 402 9.85 -10.07 18.68
N ASP A 403 9.85 -8.86 18.10
CA ASP A 403 8.62 -8.15 17.72
C ASP A 403 8.15 -8.49 16.30
N GLY A 404 8.91 -9.30 15.56
CA GLY A 404 8.53 -9.82 14.25
C GLY A 404 9.48 -9.40 13.12
N ALA A 405 9.35 -10.14 12.03
CA ALA A 405 9.97 -9.86 10.73
C ALA A 405 9.09 -10.47 9.63
N VAL A 406 9.19 -10.00 8.40
CA VAL A 406 8.33 -10.45 7.30
C VAL A 406 9.16 -11.03 6.16
N ILE A 407 8.71 -12.16 5.64
CA ILE A 407 9.29 -12.82 4.46
C ILE A 407 8.21 -13.16 3.44
N LYS A 408 8.51 -13.00 2.15
CA LYS A 408 7.71 -13.57 1.07
C LYS A 408 8.18 -15.00 0.82
N VAL A 409 7.29 -15.98 1.04
CA VAL A 409 7.58 -17.41 0.82
C VAL A 409 7.09 -17.92 -0.52
N ALA A 410 6.17 -17.19 -1.17
CA ALA A 410 5.70 -17.51 -2.53
C ALA A 410 6.88 -17.53 -3.51
N GLY A 411 7.08 -18.67 -4.18
CA GLY A 411 8.15 -18.86 -5.15
C GLY A 411 9.52 -19.20 -4.57
N LEU A 412 9.68 -19.36 -3.25
CA LEU A 412 10.90 -19.87 -2.65
C LEU A 412 11.10 -21.37 -2.96
N LYS A 413 12.33 -21.75 -3.33
CA LYS A 413 12.73 -23.17 -3.51
C LYS A 413 13.01 -23.87 -2.19
N SER A 414 13.52 -23.14 -1.20
CA SER A 414 13.77 -23.62 0.15
C SER A 414 13.21 -22.63 1.15
N GLN A 415 12.54 -23.13 2.18
CA GLN A 415 12.06 -22.33 3.31
C GLN A 415 13.00 -22.36 4.52
N PHE A 416 14.18 -22.97 4.37
CA PHE A 416 15.22 -23.05 5.41
C PHE A 416 16.55 -22.54 4.88
N PHE A 417 17.23 -21.72 5.69
CA PHE A 417 18.58 -21.25 5.43
C PHE A 417 19.35 -21.10 6.75
N GLU A 418 20.58 -21.62 6.79
CA GLU A 418 21.52 -21.36 7.88
C GLU A 418 22.82 -20.88 7.28
N GLY A 419 23.33 -19.74 7.76
CA GLY A 419 24.51 -19.13 7.18
C GLY A 419 25.25 -18.24 8.14
N VAL A 420 26.35 -17.69 7.66
CA VAL A 420 27.24 -16.81 8.41
C VAL A 420 26.91 -15.36 8.10
N ALA A 421 26.72 -14.55 9.13
CA ALA A 421 26.40 -13.12 8.98
C ALA A 421 27.56 -12.35 8.37
N ARG A 422 27.22 -11.48 7.43
CA ARG A 422 28.05 -10.38 6.95
C ARG A 422 27.25 -9.08 7.09
N VAL A 423 27.77 -8.17 7.92
CA VAL A 423 27.02 -7.00 8.39
C VAL A 423 27.37 -5.77 7.58
N PHE A 424 26.34 -5.04 7.18
CA PHE A 424 26.42 -3.74 6.49
C PHE A 424 25.63 -2.69 7.27
N GLU A 425 26.20 -1.51 7.41
CA GLU A 425 25.60 -0.42 8.20
C GLU A 425 24.55 0.39 7.42
N ASP A 426 24.44 0.15 6.12
CA ASP A 426 23.47 0.73 5.19
C ASP A 426 23.39 -0.10 3.89
N GLU A 427 22.41 0.23 3.04
CA GLU A 427 22.21 -0.44 1.75
C GLU A 427 23.38 -0.18 0.79
N GLU A 428 23.97 1.02 0.79
CA GLU A 428 25.03 1.41 -0.13
C GLU A 428 26.27 0.52 0.04
N ALA A 429 26.65 0.24 1.28
CA ALA A 429 27.77 -0.65 1.58
C ALA A 429 27.49 -2.09 1.09
N CYS A 430 26.26 -2.58 1.24
CA CYS A 430 25.86 -3.88 0.74
C CYS A 430 25.86 -3.92 -0.79
N VAL A 431 25.30 -2.91 -1.45
CA VAL A 431 25.29 -2.79 -2.92
C VAL A 431 26.71 -2.76 -3.49
N ALA A 432 27.65 -2.04 -2.85
CA ALA A 432 29.05 -2.03 -3.26
C ALA A 432 29.65 -3.44 -3.19
N ALA A 433 29.45 -4.16 -2.07
CA ALA A 433 29.93 -5.53 -1.91
C ALA A 433 29.33 -6.50 -2.95
N VAL A 434 28.06 -6.31 -3.31
CA VAL A 434 27.39 -7.12 -4.34
C VAL A 434 27.93 -6.81 -5.74
N ARG A 435 28.16 -5.55 -6.07
CA ARG A 435 28.77 -5.15 -7.34
C ARG A 435 30.17 -5.71 -7.50
N ASP A 436 30.98 -5.64 -6.44
CA ASP A 436 32.37 -6.15 -6.41
C ASP A 436 32.43 -7.69 -6.28
N ARG A 437 31.26 -8.35 -6.16
CA ARG A 437 31.18 -9.81 -5.92
C ARG A 437 32.04 -10.29 -4.74
N SER A 438 32.17 -9.46 -3.72
CA SER A 438 32.98 -9.79 -2.55
C SER A 438 32.26 -10.65 -1.52
N TYR A 439 30.93 -10.92 -1.72
CA TYR A 439 30.14 -11.83 -0.89
C TYR A 439 30.20 -13.28 -1.40
N LYS A 440 29.78 -14.24 -0.55
CA LYS A 440 29.95 -15.68 -0.82
C LYS A 440 28.61 -16.43 -0.63
N ALA A 441 28.52 -17.58 -1.31
CA ALA A 441 27.42 -18.52 -1.05
C ALA A 441 27.47 -19.00 0.42
N GLY A 442 26.30 -19.11 1.06
CA GLY A 442 26.17 -19.47 2.47
C GLY A 442 26.23 -18.27 3.42
N GLU A 443 26.40 -17.05 2.93
CA GLU A 443 26.35 -15.87 3.77
C GLU A 443 24.90 -15.36 3.97
N VAL A 444 24.64 -14.79 5.15
CA VAL A 444 23.47 -13.98 5.48
C VAL A 444 23.90 -12.52 5.47
N LEU A 445 23.49 -11.77 4.46
CA LEU A 445 23.80 -10.34 4.33
C LEU A 445 22.85 -9.55 5.23
N VAL A 446 23.39 -8.91 6.26
CA VAL A 446 22.62 -8.17 7.26
C VAL A 446 22.78 -6.68 6.99
N ILE A 447 21.70 -6.01 6.55
CA ILE A 447 21.65 -4.56 6.32
C ILE A 447 20.85 -3.94 7.46
N ARG A 448 21.52 -3.14 8.29
CA ARG A 448 20.90 -2.56 9.49
C ARG A 448 20.88 -1.03 9.47
N ASN A 449 20.13 -0.42 10.42
CA ASN A 449 19.87 1.03 10.53
C ASN A 449 19.09 1.60 9.34
N GLU A 450 18.25 0.81 8.71
CA GLU A 450 17.31 1.21 7.66
C GLU A 450 15.84 1.07 8.13
N GLY A 451 15.62 0.88 9.44
CA GLY A 451 14.32 0.87 10.08
C GLY A 451 13.64 2.24 10.14
N PRO A 452 12.41 2.32 10.68
CA PRO A 452 11.60 3.55 10.67
C PRO A 452 12.29 4.77 11.27
N VAL A 453 13.03 4.60 12.38
CA VAL A 453 13.70 5.68 13.11
C VAL A 453 15.14 5.88 12.61
N GLY A 454 15.90 4.80 12.47
CA GLY A 454 17.33 4.85 12.11
C GLY A 454 17.57 5.21 10.65
N GLY A 455 16.78 4.65 9.75
CA GLY A 455 16.71 5.01 8.34
C GLY A 455 15.38 5.68 8.03
N PRO A 456 15.14 6.96 8.48
CA PRO A 456 13.82 7.56 8.45
C PRO A 456 13.16 7.45 7.08
N GLY A 457 11.92 6.92 7.07
CA GLY A 457 11.24 6.53 5.84
C GLY A 457 11.44 5.05 5.47
N MET A 458 12.23 4.28 6.26
CA MET A 458 12.32 2.82 6.16
C MET A 458 12.38 2.35 4.69
N ARG A 459 13.44 2.77 3.98
CA ARG A 459 13.53 2.61 2.53
C ARG A 459 13.33 1.17 2.07
N GLU A 460 12.80 1.04 0.89
CA GLU A 460 12.53 -0.22 0.24
C GLU A 460 13.69 -0.60 -0.67
N MET A 461 14.24 -1.77 -0.48
CA MET A 461 15.40 -2.25 -1.21
C MET A 461 14.99 -3.28 -2.27
N LEU A 462 15.21 -2.98 -3.54
CA LEU A 462 15.04 -3.90 -4.66
C LEU A 462 16.34 -4.11 -5.42
N GLY A 463 17.16 -3.08 -5.53
CA GLY A 463 18.37 -3.14 -6.34
C GLY A 463 19.35 -4.19 -5.87
N VAL A 464 19.64 -4.24 -4.57
CA VAL A 464 20.54 -5.24 -4.01
C VAL A 464 20.03 -6.67 -4.24
N THR A 465 18.71 -6.90 -4.04
CA THR A 465 18.11 -8.22 -4.23
C THR A 465 18.08 -8.64 -5.69
N ALA A 466 17.75 -7.73 -6.59
CA ALA A 466 17.72 -7.98 -8.03
C ALA A 466 19.11 -8.21 -8.62
N LEU A 467 20.13 -7.46 -8.16
CA LEU A 467 21.54 -7.69 -8.54
C LEU A 467 22.00 -9.09 -8.13
N ILE A 468 21.72 -9.50 -6.89
CA ILE A 468 22.07 -10.84 -6.38
C ILE A 468 21.39 -11.93 -7.22
N TYR A 469 20.11 -11.72 -7.54
CA TYR A 469 19.34 -12.66 -8.36
C TYR A 469 19.88 -12.74 -9.79
N GLY A 470 20.13 -11.58 -10.43
CA GLY A 470 20.76 -11.51 -11.76
C GLY A 470 22.18 -12.08 -11.81
N GLN A 471 22.90 -12.15 -10.68
CA GLN A 471 24.19 -12.81 -10.57
C GLN A 471 24.10 -14.33 -10.33
N GLY A 472 22.89 -14.92 -10.32
CA GLY A 472 22.67 -16.35 -10.06
C GLY A 472 22.92 -16.76 -8.60
N MET A 473 22.90 -15.80 -7.66
CA MET A 473 23.16 -16.01 -6.23
C MET A 473 21.92 -15.98 -5.35
N GLY A 474 20.73 -15.70 -5.93
CA GLY A 474 19.49 -15.48 -5.18
C GLY A 474 19.04 -16.62 -4.26
N GLU A 475 19.41 -17.87 -4.60
CA GLU A 475 19.13 -19.07 -3.79
C GLU A 475 20.30 -19.49 -2.90
N LYS A 476 21.44 -18.78 -2.96
CA LYS A 476 22.69 -19.16 -2.30
C LYS A 476 23.04 -18.27 -1.12
N VAL A 477 22.32 -17.16 -0.96
CA VAL A 477 22.48 -16.21 0.15
C VAL A 477 21.12 -15.81 0.70
N ALA A 478 21.10 -15.36 1.95
CA ALA A 478 19.92 -14.71 2.54
C ALA A 478 20.21 -13.23 2.82
N LEU A 479 19.17 -12.40 2.83
CA LEU A 479 19.26 -11.00 3.22
C LEU A 479 18.31 -10.72 4.40
N ILE A 480 18.80 -9.97 5.37
CA ILE A 480 18.02 -9.55 6.56
C ILE A 480 18.18 -8.04 6.74
N THR A 481 17.07 -7.35 7.05
CA THR A 481 17.11 -5.91 7.32
C THR A 481 16.02 -5.47 8.29
N ASP A 482 16.29 -4.43 9.07
CA ASP A 482 15.27 -3.66 9.80
C ASP A 482 14.52 -2.65 8.90
N GLY A 483 14.99 -2.46 7.66
CA GLY A 483 14.29 -1.78 6.59
C GLY A 483 13.26 -2.67 5.90
N ARG A 484 13.02 -2.44 4.59
CA ARG A 484 12.06 -3.19 3.78
C ARG A 484 12.69 -3.72 2.52
N PHE A 485 12.14 -4.84 2.03
CA PHE A 485 12.34 -5.26 0.66
C PHE A 485 11.09 -5.01 -0.17
N SER A 486 11.26 -4.72 -1.46
CA SER A 486 10.17 -4.47 -2.39
C SER A 486 9.21 -5.66 -2.48
N GLY A 487 7.94 -5.40 -2.73
CA GLY A 487 6.96 -6.43 -3.07
C GLY A 487 7.32 -7.24 -4.31
N ALA A 488 8.23 -6.73 -5.15
CA ALA A 488 8.80 -7.42 -6.31
C ALA A 488 9.97 -8.35 -5.97
N THR A 489 10.50 -8.31 -4.74
CA THR A 489 11.66 -9.11 -4.32
C THR A 489 11.38 -10.61 -4.36
N ARG A 490 12.39 -11.38 -4.77
CA ARG A 490 12.45 -12.85 -4.74
C ARG A 490 13.65 -13.31 -3.90
N GLY A 491 13.63 -14.58 -3.46
CA GLY A 491 14.69 -15.17 -2.64
C GLY A 491 14.46 -15.01 -1.14
N MET A 492 15.41 -15.51 -0.34
CA MET A 492 15.37 -15.50 1.13
C MET A 492 15.68 -14.08 1.65
N CYS A 493 14.66 -13.18 1.56
CA CYS A 493 14.79 -11.78 1.94
C CYS A 493 13.79 -11.44 3.05
N ILE A 494 14.33 -11.15 4.24
CA ILE A 494 13.57 -10.87 5.47
C ILE A 494 13.69 -9.40 5.82
N GLY A 495 12.57 -8.67 5.76
CA GLY A 495 12.48 -7.28 6.18
C GLY A 495 11.73 -7.09 7.49
N TYR A 496 11.62 -5.84 7.93
CA TYR A 496 10.86 -5.45 9.13
C TYR A 496 11.41 -6.03 10.43
N VAL A 497 12.69 -6.45 10.47
CA VAL A 497 13.28 -7.01 11.68
C VAL A 497 13.11 -6.03 12.84
N SER A 498 12.34 -6.43 13.83
CA SER A 498 11.93 -5.56 14.94
C SER A 498 12.20 -6.21 16.30
N PRO A 499 12.59 -5.37 17.29
CA PRO A 499 12.89 -3.94 17.21
C PRO A 499 14.07 -3.63 16.27
N GLU A 500 14.04 -2.44 15.59
CA GLU A 500 15.11 -2.05 14.68
C GLU A 500 16.47 -1.85 15.39
N ALA A 501 17.56 -1.95 14.65
CA ALA A 501 18.92 -1.82 15.20
C ALA A 501 19.18 -0.44 15.85
N PHE A 502 18.64 0.63 15.28
CA PHE A 502 18.90 1.99 15.75
C PHE A 502 18.39 2.24 17.18
N VAL A 503 17.33 1.56 17.59
CA VAL A 503 16.79 1.64 18.96
C VAL A 503 17.35 0.55 19.90
N GLY A 504 18.34 -0.21 19.45
CA GLY A 504 18.99 -1.26 20.25
C GLY A 504 18.34 -2.64 20.14
N GLY A 505 17.56 -2.87 19.08
CA GLY A 505 17.05 -4.20 18.76
C GLY A 505 18.16 -5.24 18.51
N PRO A 506 17.83 -6.55 18.54
CA PRO A 506 18.83 -7.62 18.45
C PRO A 506 19.70 -7.55 17.19
N LEU A 507 19.17 -6.99 16.09
CA LEU A 507 19.94 -6.81 14.85
C LEU A 507 21.18 -5.91 15.04
N ALA A 508 21.15 -4.96 16.01
CA ALA A 508 22.29 -4.13 16.38
C ALA A 508 23.46 -4.94 16.96
N LEU A 509 23.19 -6.12 17.50
CA LEU A 509 24.15 -6.97 18.20
C LEU A 509 24.84 -7.98 17.27
N VAL A 510 24.35 -8.15 16.05
CA VAL A 510 24.93 -9.06 15.05
C VAL A 510 26.33 -8.58 14.67
N ARG A 511 27.28 -9.51 14.62
CA ARG A 511 28.66 -9.29 14.16
C ARG A 511 28.99 -10.20 12.97
N ASP A 512 29.96 -9.79 12.16
CA ASP A 512 30.49 -10.64 11.11
C ASP A 512 30.95 -11.98 11.70
N GLY A 513 30.56 -13.08 11.06
CA GLY A 513 30.88 -14.43 11.51
C GLY A 513 29.82 -15.08 12.41
N ASP A 514 28.83 -14.36 12.93
CA ASP A 514 27.72 -14.95 13.68
C ASP A 514 26.91 -15.89 12.80
N LYS A 515 26.48 -17.02 13.35
CA LYS A 515 25.53 -17.91 12.65
C LYS A 515 24.11 -17.46 12.83
N ILE A 516 23.36 -17.40 11.73
CA ILE A 516 21.95 -17.07 11.70
C ILE A 516 21.19 -18.24 11.07
N ARG A 517 20.10 -18.63 11.71
CA ARG A 517 19.16 -19.64 11.22
C ARG A 517 17.83 -19.00 10.88
N ILE A 518 17.35 -19.26 9.67
CA ILE A 518 16.07 -18.83 9.16
C ILE A 518 15.27 -20.09 8.83
N ASP A 519 14.11 -20.26 9.46
CA ASP A 519 13.18 -21.37 9.26
C ASP A 519 11.80 -20.80 9.02
N ALA A 520 11.47 -20.54 7.77
CA ALA A 520 10.20 -19.95 7.39
C ALA A 520 9.02 -20.92 7.60
N THR A 521 9.25 -22.23 7.53
CA THR A 521 8.25 -23.27 7.81
C THR A 521 7.79 -23.21 9.26
N ASN A 522 8.74 -23.11 10.20
CA ASN A 522 8.47 -22.99 11.63
C ASN A 522 8.32 -21.52 12.08
N ARG A 523 8.37 -20.55 11.16
CA ARG A 523 8.25 -19.11 11.40
C ARG A 523 9.26 -18.59 12.41
N ARG A 524 10.51 -19.04 12.30
CA ARG A 524 11.58 -18.68 13.21
C ARG A 524 12.78 -18.05 12.50
N MET A 525 13.38 -17.05 13.19
CA MET A 525 14.67 -16.49 12.83
C MET A 525 15.49 -16.24 14.09
N ASP A 526 16.60 -16.94 14.21
CA ASP A 526 17.44 -16.92 15.40
C ASP A 526 18.90 -16.66 15.06
N MET A 527 19.56 -15.84 15.87
CA MET A 527 21.01 -15.71 15.93
C MET A 527 21.55 -16.76 16.91
N LEU A 528 22.48 -17.61 16.44
CA LEU A 528 23.05 -18.74 17.19
C LEU A 528 24.29 -18.28 17.98
N VAL A 529 24.10 -17.30 18.84
CA VAL A 529 25.08 -16.76 19.79
C VAL A 529 24.53 -16.99 21.20
N ASP A 530 25.38 -17.35 22.13
CA ASP A 530 24.94 -17.62 23.49
C ASP A 530 24.51 -16.36 24.25
N GLU A 531 23.63 -16.52 25.23
CA GLU A 531 23.04 -15.39 25.98
C GLU A 531 24.08 -14.58 26.76
N PRO A 532 25.14 -15.15 27.37
CA PRO A 532 26.19 -14.36 28.01
C PRO A 532 26.89 -13.39 27.06
N GLU A 533 27.22 -13.83 25.83
CA GLU A 533 27.82 -12.97 24.79
C GLU A 533 26.84 -11.91 24.33
N LEU A 534 25.56 -12.27 24.09
CA LEU A 534 24.54 -11.30 23.71
C LEU A 534 24.32 -10.24 24.80
N ALA A 535 24.32 -10.64 26.07
CA ALA A 535 24.23 -9.72 27.19
C ALA A 535 25.46 -8.79 27.28
N ALA A 536 26.66 -9.29 26.97
CA ALA A 536 27.85 -8.46 26.88
C ALA A 536 27.74 -7.43 25.75
N ARG A 537 27.38 -7.87 24.53
CA ARG A 537 27.20 -6.99 23.38
C ARG A 537 26.14 -5.90 23.65
N ARG A 538 25.04 -6.24 24.35
CA ARG A 538 23.99 -5.29 24.72
C ARG A 538 24.48 -4.24 25.70
N ARG A 539 25.36 -4.58 26.66
CA ARG A 539 25.99 -3.61 27.56
C ARG A 539 26.91 -2.63 26.84
N ASP A 540 27.61 -3.12 25.79
CA ASP A 540 28.57 -2.30 25.03
C ASP A 540 27.91 -1.46 23.93
N TRP A 541 26.67 -1.81 23.55
CA TRP A 541 25.94 -1.10 22.50
C TRP A 541 25.67 0.34 22.90
N LYS A 542 25.81 1.27 21.93
CA LYS A 542 25.49 2.68 22.10
C LYS A 542 24.66 3.19 20.92
N PRO A 543 23.65 4.03 21.17
CA PRO A 543 22.87 4.63 20.10
C PRO A 543 23.76 5.42 19.15
N ARG A 544 23.49 5.29 17.85
CA ARG A 544 24.16 6.08 16.82
C ARG A 544 23.55 7.51 16.78
N PRO A 545 24.32 8.51 16.33
CA PRO A 545 23.74 9.82 16.07
C PRO A 545 22.71 9.71 14.93
N PRO A 546 21.61 10.51 14.99
CA PRO A 546 20.60 10.55 13.93
C PRO A 546 21.24 10.88 12.58
N ARG A 547 20.85 10.14 11.53
CA ARG A 547 21.33 10.35 10.16
C ARG A 547 20.89 11.70 9.61
N HIS A 548 19.64 12.13 9.94
CA HIS A 548 19.08 13.42 9.56
C HIS A 548 18.82 14.28 10.80
N ARG A 549 19.40 15.48 10.84
CA ARG A 549 19.29 16.42 11.98
C ARG A 549 18.26 17.53 11.74
N ALA A 550 17.83 17.74 10.52
CA ALA A 550 16.90 18.78 10.10
C ALA A 550 16.01 18.30 8.94
N GLY A 551 14.98 19.08 8.61
CA GLY A 551 14.08 18.80 7.50
C GLY A 551 12.99 17.76 7.83
N ALA A 552 12.34 17.29 6.78
CA ALA A 552 11.16 16.43 6.88
C ALA A 552 11.49 15.07 7.53
N LEU A 553 12.56 14.41 7.09
CA LEU A 553 12.96 13.10 7.64
C LEU A 553 13.38 13.18 9.12
N ALA A 554 13.96 14.31 9.56
CA ALA A 554 14.27 14.52 10.98
C ALA A 554 13.02 14.69 11.84
N LYS A 555 11.96 15.32 11.32
CA LYS A 555 10.65 15.41 11.99
C LYS A 555 10.00 14.02 12.07
N TYR A 556 9.99 13.30 10.95
CA TYR A 556 9.44 11.96 10.87
C TYR A 556 10.12 10.99 11.86
N ALA A 557 11.46 10.96 11.92
CA ALA A 557 12.22 10.10 12.83
C ALA A 557 11.91 10.32 14.32
N ARG A 558 11.42 11.51 14.69
CA ARG A 558 11.04 11.83 16.09
C ARG A 558 9.64 11.35 16.47
N LEU A 559 8.78 11.11 15.48
CA LEU A 559 7.37 10.80 15.68
C LEU A 559 7.07 9.34 15.36
N VAL A 560 7.80 8.77 14.41
CA VAL A 560 7.48 7.44 13.87
C VAL A 560 7.68 6.34 14.90
N GLY A 561 6.67 5.45 14.99
CA GLY A 561 6.72 4.20 15.74
C GLY A 561 7.45 3.09 14.99
N GLN A 562 7.53 1.92 15.62
CA GLN A 562 8.17 0.73 15.04
C GLN A 562 7.28 0.07 13.97
N ALA A 563 7.91 -0.73 13.10
CA ALA A 563 7.26 -1.41 11.98
C ALA A 563 6.07 -2.31 12.37
N PRO A 564 6.08 -3.08 13.49
CA PRO A 564 4.96 -3.94 13.87
C PRO A 564 3.63 -3.21 14.07
N GLY A 565 3.67 -1.94 14.48
CA GLY A 565 2.51 -1.06 14.62
C GLY A 565 2.20 -0.21 13.37
N GLY A 566 2.85 -0.51 12.22
CA GLY A 566 2.58 0.21 10.97
C GLY A 566 3.51 1.39 10.68
N ALA A 567 4.50 1.70 11.54
CA ALA A 567 5.40 2.86 11.40
C ALA A 567 4.61 4.17 11.18
N VAL A 568 3.65 4.42 12.05
CA VAL A 568 2.79 5.62 12.05
C VAL A 568 3.39 6.74 12.91
N THR A 569 2.96 7.98 12.69
CA THR A 569 3.51 9.16 13.35
C THR A 569 2.61 9.72 14.47
N HIS A 570 1.48 9.07 14.74
CA HIS A 570 0.56 9.39 15.85
C HIS A 570 -0.16 8.12 16.31
N GLU A 571 -0.84 8.17 17.44
CA GLU A 571 -1.61 7.07 18.01
C GLU A 571 -3.10 7.36 17.95
N GLY A 572 -3.86 6.36 17.52
CA GLY A 572 -5.31 6.34 17.53
C GLY A 572 -5.99 7.26 16.52
N PRO A 573 -7.33 7.26 16.52
CA PRO A 573 -8.14 8.04 15.60
C PRO A 573 -8.13 9.52 15.98
N ALA A 574 -8.17 10.39 14.96
CA ALA A 574 -8.41 11.81 15.17
C ALA A 574 -9.88 12.05 15.56
N GLU A 575 -10.11 12.95 16.51
CA GLU A 575 -11.44 13.37 16.96
C GLU A 575 -11.69 14.83 16.54
N TRP A 576 -12.87 15.09 16.01
CA TRP A 576 -13.27 16.40 15.47
C TRP A 576 -14.61 16.85 16.03
N PRO A 577 -14.67 17.27 17.34
CA PRO A 577 -15.92 17.50 18.05
C PRO A 577 -16.78 18.65 17.47
N TRP A 578 -16.20 19.57 16.71
CA TRP A 578 -16.97 20.67 16.09
C TRP A 578 -17.71 20.29 14.80
N PHE A 579 -17.63 19.04 14.39
CA PHE A 579 -18.40 18.49 13.26
C PHE A 579 -19.45 17.45 13.69
N GLU A 580 -19.59 17.20 15.00
CA GLU A 580 -20.60 16.30 15.56
C GLU A 580 -21.99 16.95 15.65
#